data_6ee2f9cc5bd31d0f49505567185d7d5a
#
_entry.id   6ee2f9cc5bd31d0f49505567185d7d5a
#
_cell.length_a   1.000
_cell.length_b   1.000
_cell.length_c   1.000
_cell.angle_alpha   90.00
_cell.angle_beta   90.00
_cell.angle_gamma   90.00
#
_symmetry.space_group_name_H-M   'P 1'
#
loop_
_entity.id
_entity.type
_entity.pdbx_description
1 polymer ?
#
loop_
_entity_poly.entity_id
_entity_poly.type
_entity_poly.pdbx_seq_one_letter_code
_entity_poly.pdbx_strand_id
1 'polypeptide(L)'
;MAKDIKFSSDARSAMVRGVDILADTVKVTLGPKGRNVVLEKSFGSPLITTAGVTIAKEIELEDHFENMGAKLVSEVASKTNDIAGDGTTTATVLTQAIVREGIKNVTAGANPIGIRRGIEAAVATAVEALKNNAIPVANKEAIAQVAAVSSRSEKVGEYISEAMEKVGKDGVITIEESRGMETELEVVEGMQFDRGYLSQYMVTDNEKMVADLENPYILITDKKISNIQEILPLLESILQSSRPLLIIADDVDGEALPTLVLNKIRGTFNVVAVKAPGFGDRRKAMLEDIAILTGGTVITEDLGLELKDATIEALGQAARVTVDKDSTVIVEGAGNPEAIANRVAVIKSQIETTTSEFDREKLQERLAKLSGGVAVIKVGAATETELKEMKLRIEDALNATRAAVEEGIVAGGGTALVNVISAVKTLELTGDEATGRNIVLRALEEPVRQIAHNAGYEGSIVIDRLKNAELGTGFNAATGEWVNMIEAGIIDPVKVSRSALQNAASVASLILTTEAVVANKPEPVAPAPAMDPSMMGGY
;
A
#
# COMPACT_ATOMS: atom_id res chain seq x y z
N MET A 1 16.37 -26.90 16.34
CA MET A 1 15.03 -26.82 16.98
C MET A 1 14.19 -28.03 16.58
N ALA A 2 13.58 -28.70 17.56
CA ALA A 2 12.62 -29.77 17.31
C ALA A 2 11.35 -29.22 16.67
N LYS A 3 10.68 -30.03 15.84
CA LYS A 3 9.43 -29.66 15.19
C LYS A 3 8.24 -30.32 15.88
N ASP A 4 7.13 -29.64 15.91
CA ASP A 4 5.80 -30.16 16.22
C ASP A 4 4.98 -30.22 14.94
N ILE A 5 4.28 -31.34 14.72
CA ILE A 5 3.59 -31.60 13.45
C ILE A 5 2.17 -32.02 13.76
N LYS A 6 1.21 -31.33 13.15
CA LYS A 6 -0.21 -31.72 13.15
C LYS A 6 -0.62 -32.13 11.75
N PHE A 7 -1.56 -33.08 11.66
CA PHE A 7 -2.05 -33.64 10.41
C PHE A 7 -3.57 -33.50 10.31
N SER A 8 -4.06 -33.60 9.08
CA SER A 8 -5.49 -33.76 8.76
C SER A 8 -6.39 -32.72 9.45
N SER A 9 -7.42 -33.20 10.16
CA SER A 9 -8.41 -32.35 10.84
C SER A 9 -7.80 -31.45 11.92
N ASP A 10 -6.80 -31.93 12.66
CA ASP A 10 -6.20 -31.17 13.76
C ASP A 10 -5.38 -29.99 13.24
N ALA A 11 -4.65 -30.22 12.13
CA ALA A 11 -3.92 -29.17 11.45
C ALA A 11 -4.87 -28.09 10.92
N ARG A 12 -5.89 -28.49 10.16
CA ARG A 12 -6.86 -27.58 9.57
C ARG A 12 -7.66 -26.81 10.62
N SER A 13 -8.14 -27.51 11.68
CA SER A 13 -8.92 -26.86 12.75
C SER A 13 -8.12 -25.79 13.49
N ALA A 14 -6.83 -26.01 13.76
CA ALA A 14 -5.98 -25.01 14.38
C ALA A 14 -5.80 -23.78 13.48
N MET A 15 -5.49 -23.99 12.20
CA MET A 15 -5.35 -22.88 11.23
C MET A 15 -6.64 -22.09 11.08
N VAL A 16 -7.81 -22.76 10.99
CA VAL A 16 -9.12 -22.09 10.88
C VAL A 16 -9.41 -21.23 12.10
N ARG A 17 -9.06 -21.68 13.32
CA ARG A 17 -9.20 -20.82 14.51
C ARG A 17 -8.38 -19.53 14.39
N GLY A 18 -7.15 -19.62 13.89
CA GLY A 18 -6.31 -18.45 13.64
C GLY A 18 -6.90 -17.50 12.59
N VAL A 19 -7.42 -18.07 11.49
CA VAL A 19 -8.18 -17.30 10.46
C VAL A 19 -9.35 -16.58 11.10
N ASP A 20 -10.14 -17.27 11.93
CA ASP A 20 -11.33 -16.71 12.57
C ASP A 20 -10.97 -15.59 13.56
N ILE A 21 -9.97 -15.78 14.40
CA ILE A 21 -9.56 -14.75 15.38
C ILE A 21 -9.16 -13.46 14.66
N LEU A 22 -8.32 -13.56 13.64
CA LEU A 22 -7.90 -12.38 12.89
C LEU A 22 -9.07 -11.74 12.15
N ALA A 23 -9.83 -12.52 11.39
CA ALA A 23 -10.93 -11.99 10.59
C ALA A 23 -12.05 -11.39 11.45
N ASP A 24 -12.38 -12.01 12.59
CA ASP A 24 -13.38 -11.49 13.52
C ASP A 24 -12.94 -10.16 14.15
N THR A 25 -11.64 -9.97 14.35
CA THR A 25 -11.08 -8.68 14.83
C THR A 25 -11.13 -7.59 13.75
N VAL A 26 -10.82 -7.94 12.50
CA VAL A 26 -10.75 -6.96 11.40
C VAL A 26 -12.15 -6.59 10.89
N LYS A 27 -13.09 -7.54 10.74
CA LYS A 27 -14.40 -7.33 10.11
C LYS A 27 -15.32 -6.33 10.80
N VAL A 28 -15.08 -6.03 12.09
CA VAL A 28 -15.85 -5.03 12.84
C VAL A 28 -15.68 -3.62 12.29
N THR A 29 -14.63 -3.39 11.51
CA THR A 29 -14.34 -2.10 10.89
C THR A 29 -15.06 -1.86 9.57
N LEU A 30 -15.69 -2.91 8.97
CA LEU A 30 -16.24 -2.84 7.62
C LEU A 30 -17.51 -2.01 7.54
N GLY A 31 -17.59 -1.15 6.52
CA GLY A 31 -18.77 -0.37 6.16
C GLY A 31 -18.91 0.96 6.91
N PRO A 32 -19.96 1.75 6.62
CA PRO A 32 -20.12 3.12 7.13
C PRO A 32 -20.36 3.20 8.65
N LYS A 33 -20.85 2.12 9.26
CA LYS A 33 -21.02 1.99 10.73
C LYS A 33 -19.99 1.03 11.34
N GLY A 34 -18.89 0.75 10.63
CA GLY A 34 -17.74 0.03 11.16
C GLY A 34 -17.10 0.77 12.34
N ARG A 35 -16.52 0.02 13.26
CA ARG A 35 -15.95 0.54 14.51
C ARG A 35 -14.43 0.46 14.48
N ASN A 36 -13.79 1.28 15.28
CA ASN A 36 -12.34 1.29 15.44
C ASN A 36 -11.86 0.07 16.22
N VAL A 37 -10.64 -0.35 15.93
CA VAL A 37 -9.86 -1.28 16.75
C VAL A 37 -8.72 -0.48 17.40
N VAL A 38 -8.43 -0.80 18.66
CA VAL A 38 -7.34 -0.17 19.41
C VAL A 38 -6.19 -1.16 19.48
N LEU A 39 -5.02 -0.75 19.04
CA LEU A 39 -3.79 -1.53 19.00
C LEU A 39 -2.81 -1.00 20.03
N GLU A 40 -2.28 -1.87 20.86
CA GLU A 40 -1.20 -1.54 21.79
C GLU A 40 0.09 -1.28 21.01
N LYS A 41 0.84 -0.27 21.41
CA LYS A 41 2.17 0.00 20.87
C LYS A 41 3.19 -0.11 22.00
N SER A 42 4.36 -0.67 21.69
CA SER A 42 5.44 -0.83 22.67
C SER A 42 5.93 0.51 23.25
N PHE A 43 5.78 1.59 22.49
CA PHE A 43 6.12 2.96 22.88
C PHE A 43 5.07 3.93 22.37
N GLY A 44 4.73 4.95 23.16
CA GLY A 44 3.77 5.99 22.80
C GLY A 44 2.32 5.63 23.12
N SER A 45 1.40 6.35 22.48
CA SER A 45 -0.04 6.13 22.65
C SER A 45 -0.53 4.94 21.84
N PRO A 46 -1.58 4.21 22.29
CA PRO A 46 -2.23 3.19 21.48
C PRO A 46 -2.68 3.74 20.12
N LEU A 47 -2.55 2.93 19.07
CA LEU A 47 -3.05 3.27 17.76
C LEU A 47 -4.54 2.92 17.63
N ILE A 48 -5.36 3.88 17.24
CA ILE A 48 -6.77 3.67 16.93
C ILE A 48 -6.92 3.69 15.40
N THR A 49 -7.48 2.63 14.83
CA THR A 49 -7.57 2.53 13.37
C THR A 49 -8.76 1.68 12.91
N THR A 50 -9.20 1.92 11.67
CA THR A 50 -10.11 1.07 10.90
C THR A 50 -9.41 0.34 9.77
N ALA A 51 -8.13 0.62 9.51
CA ALA A 51 -7.37 0.02 8.41
C ALA A 51 -7.15 -1.48 8.66
N GLY A 52 -7.75 -2.32 7.81
CA GLY A 52 -7.73 -3.77 7.97
C GLY A 52 -6.31 -4.34 7.91
N VAL A 53 -5.44 -3.85 7.04
CA VAL A 53 -4.06 -4.32 6.93
C VAL A 53 -3.25 -3.99 8.18
N THR A 54 -3.41 -2.80 8.74
CA THR A 54 -2.73 -2.38 9.96
C THR A 54 -3.11 -3.28 11.14
N ILE A 55 -4.42 -3.57 11.29
CA ILE A 55 -4.91 -4.48 12.34
C ILE A 55 -4.37 -5.89 12.11
N ALA A 56 -4.43 -6.40 10.87
CA ALA A 56 -4.02 -7.76 10.54
C ALA A 56 -2.51 -8.01 10.79
N LYS A 57 -1.67 -7.01 10.60
CA LYS A 57 -0.22 -7.11 10.86
C LYS A 57 0.13 -7.17 12.35
N GLU A 58 -0.67 -6.56 13.21
CA GLU A 58 -0.43 -6.53 14.67
C GLU A 58 -0.92 -7.79 15.39
N ILE A 59 -1.71 -8.65 14.73
CA ILE A 59 -2.24 -9.86 15.37
C ILE A 59 -1.19 -10.96 15.33
N GLU A 60 -0.70 -11.32 16.52
CA GLU A 60 0.15 -12.47 16.77
C GLU A 60 -0.46 -13.34 17.86
N LEU A 61 -0.58 -14.65 17.58
CA LEU A 61 -1.22 -15.60 18.48
C LEU A 61 -0.19 -16.48 19.16
N GLU A 62 -0.45 -16.83 20.41
CA GLU A 62 0.45 -17.64 21.23
C GLU A 62 0.59 -19.08 20.70
N ASP A 63 -0.52 -19.70 20.24
CA ASP A 63 -0.46 -21.01 19.59
C ASP A 63 0.13 -20.88 18.18
N HIS A 64 1.28 -21.51 17.95
CA HIS A 64 2.00 -21.44 16.69
C HIS A 64 1.19 -21.92 15.48
N PHE A 65 0.30 -22.90 15.64
CA PHE A 65 -0.53 -23.44 14.56
C PHE A 65 -1.69 -22.48 14.22
N GLU A 66 -2.31 -21.89 15.23
CA GLU A 66 -3.32 -20.85 15.04
C GLU A 66 -2.68 -19.60 14.42
N ASN A 67 -1.49 -19.23 14.88
CA ASN A 67 -0.75 -18.09 14.36
C ASN A 67 -0.40 -18.24 12.88
N MET A 68 -0.12 -19.46 12.39
CA MET A 68 0.07 -19.67 10.95
C MET A 68 -1.20 -19.34 10.15
N GLY A 69 -2.38 -19.73 10.65
CA GLY A 69 -3.66 -19.37 10.04
C GLY A 69 -3.87 -17.85 10.01
N ALA A 70 -3.60 -17.17 11.12
CA ALA A 70 -3.66 -15.71 11.20
C ALA A 70 -2.67 -15.04 10.23
N LYS A 71 -1.42 -15.49 10.19
CA LYS A 71 -0.40 -14.93 9.27
C LYS A 71 -0.77 -15.09 7.80
N LEU A 72 -1.40 -16.19 7.39
CA LEU A 72 -1.88 -16.36 6.02
C LEU A 72 -2.98 -15.34 5.66
N VAL A 73 -3.89 -15.02 6.57
CA VAL A 73 -4.89 -13.97 6.34
C VAL A 73 -4.27 -12.57 6.36
N SER A 74 -3.29 -12.34 7.22
CA SER A 74 -2.52 -11.09 7.23
C SER A 74 -1.77 -10.87 5.90
N GLU A 75 -1.27 -11.94 5.27
CA GLU A 75 -0.67 -11.90 3.94
C GLU A 75 -1.69 -11.49 2.87
N VAL A 76 -2.94 -12.01 2.94
CA VAL A 76 -4.03 -11.59 2.05
C VAL A 76 -4.29 -10.09 2.16
N ALA A 77 -4.40 -9.57 3.38
CA ALA A 77 -4.61 -8.15 3.61
C ALA A 77 -3.44 -7.32 3.07
N SER A 78 -2.20 -7.73 3.36
CA SER A 78 -0.99 -7.05 2.88
C SER A 78 -0.90 -7.05 1.35
N LYS A 79 -1.13 -8.20 0.71
CA LYS A 79 -1.09 -8.30 -0.76
C LYS A 79 -2.18 -7.48 -1.44
N THR A 80 -3.37 -7.41 -0.84
CA THR A 80 -4.46 -6.56 -1.35
C THR A 80 -4.10 -5.08 -1.23
N ASN A 81 -3.49 -4.70 -0.12
CA ASN A 81 -2.96 -3.35 0.07
C ASN A 81 -1.90 -2.98 -0.98
N ASP A 82 -0.94 -3.88 -1.24
CA ASP A 82 0.14 -3.66 -2.22
C ASP A 82 -0.39 -3.46 -3.64
N ILE A 83 -1.49 -4.16 -4.01
CA ILE A 83 -2.05 -4.12 -5.38
C ILE A 83 -3.01 -2.95 -5.57
N ALA A 84 -3.89 -2.72 -4.59
CA ALA A 84 -5.03 -1.81 -4.73
C ALA A 84 -5.06 -0.67 -3.70
N GLY A 85 -4.25 -0.77 -2.64
CA GLY A 85 -4.16 0.23 -1.58
C GLY A 85 -5.39 0.34 -0.67
N ASP A 86 -6.44 -0.45 -0.94
CA ASP A 86 -7.70 -0.50 -0.18
C ASP A 86 -8.31 -1.92 -0.29
N GLY A 87 -9.45 -2.15 0.39
CA GLY A 87 -10.19 -3.41 0.34
C GLY A 87 -9.63 -4.53 1.22
N THR A 88 -8.70 -4.24 2.09
CA THR A 88 -8.02 -5.21 2.96
C THR A 88 -8.97 -5.92 3.92
N THR A 89 -9.94 -5.20 4.47
CA THR A 89 -11.01 -5.76 5.31
C THR A 89 -11.94 -6.66 4.51
N THR A 90 -12.34 -6.26 3.31
CA THR A 90 -13.16 -7.08 2.40
C THR A 90 -12.46 -8.38 2.03
N ALA A 91 -11.15 -8.31 1.70
CA ALA A 91 -10.34 -9.49 1.42
C ALA A 91 -10.27 -10.46 2.61
N THR A 92 -10.12 -9.94 3.81
CA THR A 92 -10.12 -10.72 5.06
C THR A 92 -11.47 -11.43 5.28
N VAL A 93 -12.59 -10.73 5.10
CA VAL A 93 -13.95 -11.29 5.21
C VAL A 93 -14.19 -12.39 4.18
N LEU A 94 -13.80 -12.17 2.93
CA LEU A 94 -13.91 -13.16 1.85
C LEU A 94 -13.04 -14.38 2.14
N THR A 95 -11.83 -14.22 2.66
CA THR A 95 -10.95 -15.34 3.03
C THR A 95 -11.61 -16.21 4.10
N GLN A 96 -12.12 -15.60 5.18
CA GLN A 96 -12.83 -16.30 6.23
C GLN A 96 -14.04 -17.06 5.69
N ALA A 97 -14.82 -16.42 4.82
CA ALA A 97 -16.02 -17.03 4.24
C ALA A 97 -15.68 -18.27 3.39
N ILE A 98 -14.69 -18.16 2.50
CA ILE A 98 -14.26 -19.29 1.65
C ILE A 98 -13.70 -20.42 2.52
N VAL A 99 -12.87 -20.12 3.52
CA VAL A 99 -12.29 -21.13 4.42
C VAL A 99 -13.40 -21.82 5.22
N ARG A 100 -14.30 -21.08 5.86
CA ARG A 100 -15.39 -21.63 6.68
C ARG A 100 -16.34 -22.54 5.87
N GLU A 101 -16.72 -22.11 4.67
CA GLU A 101 -17.58 -22.94 3.82
C GLU A 101 -16.81 -24.12 3.22
N GLY A 102 -15.57 -23.91 2.81
CA GLY A 102 -14.73 -24.94 2.21
C GLY A 102 -14.40 -26.07 3.19
N ILE A 103 -14.04 -25.74 4.44
CA ILE A 103 -13.65 -26.76 5.44
C ILE A 103 -14.79 -27.70 5.80
N LYS A 104 -16.03 -27.24 5.78
CA LYS A 104 -17.21 -28.09 6.01
C LYS A 104 -17.29 -29.21 4.95
N ASN A 105 -17.03 -28.86 3.68
CA ASN A 105 -17.07 -29.80 2.58
C ASN A 105 -15.86 -30.75 2.58
N VAL A 106 -14.65 -30.25 2.88
CA VAL A 106 -13.44 -31.09 3.01
C VAL A 106 -13.60 -32.08 4.16
N THR A 107 -14.15 -31.65 5.30
CA THR A 107 -14.42 -32.53 6.45
C THR A 107 -15.48 -33.58 6.13
N ALA A 108 -16.44 -33.26 5.26
CA ALA A 108 -17.44 -34.19 4.77
C ALA A 108 -16.91 -35.17 3.69
N GLY A 109 -15.63 -35.08 3.32
CA GLY A 109 -14.98 -36.03 2.42
C GLY A 109 -14.86 -35.56 0.95
N ALA A 110 -15.20 -34.30 0.63
CA ALA A 110 -14.98 -33.76 -0.70
C ALA A 110 -13.47 -33.61 -1.00
N ASN A 111 -13.09 -33.83 -2.25
CA ASN A 111 -11.70 -33.70 -2.68
C ASN A 111 -11.26 -32.22 -2.72
N PRO A 112 -10.30 -31.79 -1.87
CA PRO A 112 -9.88 -30.41 -1.79
C PRO A 112 -9.27 -29.88 -3.08
N ILE A 113 -8.66 -30.72 -3.92
CA ILE A 113 -8.11 -30.33 -5.22
C ILE A 113 -9.22 -30.01 -6.22
N GLY A 114 -10.32 -30.80 -6.22
CA GLY A 114 -11.51 -30.51 -7.02
C GLY A 114 -12.19 -29.21 -6.58
N ILE A 115 -12.35 -29.03 -5.26
CA ILE A 115 -12.88 -27.79 -4.68
C ILE A 115 -12.03 -26.59 -5.12
N ARG A 116 -10.71 -26.67 -5.03
CA ARG A 116 -9.80 -25.60 -5.46
C ARG A 116 -10.02 -25.21 -6.92
N ARG A 117 -10.09 -26.16 -7.84
CA ARG A 117 -10.36 -25.90 -9.27
C ARG A 117 -11.69 -25.18 -9.46
N GLY A 118 -12.73 -25.61 -8.73
CA GLY A 118 -14.02 -24.95 -8.76
C GLY A 118 -14.01 -23.53 -8.23
N ILE A 119 -13.25 -23.25 -7.17
CA ILE A 119 -13.02 -21.91 -6.64
C ILE A 119 -12.30 -21.04 -7.69
N GLU A 120 -11.20 -21.54 -8.28
CA GLU A 120 -10.43 -20.82 -9.30
C GLU A 120 -11.31 -20.43 -10.51
N ALA A 121 -12.11 -21.36 -11.02
CA ALA A 121 -13.03 -21.10 -12.13
C ALA A 121 -14.12 -20.08 -11.76
N ALA A 122 -14.73 -20.20 -10.59
CA ALA A 122 -15.77 -19.29 -10.12
C ALA A 122 -15.24 -17.87 -9.91
N VAL A 123 -14.04 -17.74 -9.34
CA VAL A 123 -13.38 -16.44 -9.13
C VAL A 123 -13.01 -15.79 -10.45
N ALA A 124 -12.46 -16.54 -11.41
CA ALA A 124 -12.15 -16.01 -12.73
C ALA A 124 -13.39 -15.42 -13.41
N THR A 125 -14.52 -16.15 -13.38
CA THR A 125 -15.81 -15.66 -13.92
C THR A 125 -16.34 -14.44 -13.16
N ALA A 126 -16.25 -14.43 -11.84
CA ALA A 126 -16.69 -13.28 -11.05
C ALA A 126 -15.87 -12.03 -11.36
N VAL A 127 -14.55 -12.17 -11.51
CA VAL A 127 -13.64 -11.07 -11.86
C VAL A 127 -13.92 -10.53 -13.26
N GLU A 128 -14.17 -11.41 -14.23
CA GLU A 128 -14.56 -10.99 -15.58
C GLU A 128 -15.89 -10.22 -15.57
N ALA A 129 -16.88 -10.72 -14.83
CA ALA A 129 -18.16 -10.03 -14.68
C ALA A 129 -18.04 -8.68 -13.98
N LEU A 130 -17.17 -8.55 -12.94
CA LEU A 130 -16.87 -7.26 -12.31
C LEU A 130 -16.27 -6.26 -13.30
N LYS A 131 -15.31 -6.69 -14.12
CA LYS A 131 -14.70 -5.84 -15.15
C LYS A 131 -15.71 -5.42 -16.23
N ASN A 132 -16.59 -6.32 -16.64
CA ASN A 132 -17.61 -6.02 -17.63
C ASN A 132 -18.68 -5.03 -17.10
N ASN A 133 -18.90 -4.99 -15.80
CA ASN A 133 -19.80 -4.03 -15.13
C ASN A 133 -19.12 -2.70 -14.77
N ALA A 134 -17.83 -2.53 -15.09
CA ALA A 134 -17.07 -1.35 -14.74
C ALA A 134 -17.54 -0.10 -15.47
N ILE A 135 -17.68 0.99 -14.75
CA ILE A 135 -17.97 2.33 -15.28
C ILE A 135 -16.69 3.16 -15.18
N PRO A 136 -16.16 3.69 -16.30
CA PRO A 136 -14.95 4.52 -16.27
C PRO A 136 -15.14 5.79 -15.43
N VAL A 137 -14.13 6.16 -14.66
CA VAL A 137 -14.09 7.40 -13.89
C VAL A 137 -13.53 8.51 -14.78
N ALA A 138 -14.39 9.43 -15.20
CA ALA A 138 -14.03 10.46 -16.17
C ALA A 138 -14.03 11.89 -15.60
N ASN A 139 -14.74 12.14 -14.51
CA ASN A 139 -14.96 13.49 -13.98
C ASN A 139 -14.53 13.64 -12.50
N LYS A 140 -14.42 14.91 -12.08
CA LYS A 140 -14.00 15.30 -10.73
C LYS A 140 -14.98 14.82 -9.66
N GLU A 141 -16.29 14.84 -9.96
CA GLU A 141 -17.32 14.40 -9.01
C GLU A 141 -17.20 12.93 -8.68
N ALA A 142 -16.97 12.06 -9.68
CA ALA A 142 -16.76 10.62 -9.44
C ALA A 142 -15.48 10.36 -8.63
N ILE A 143 -14.42 11.11 -8.89
CA ILE A 143 -13.18 11.04 -8.09
C ILE A 143 -13.45 11.41 -6.63
N ALA A 144 -14.15 12.52 -6.39
CA ALA A 144 -14.51 12.97 -5.05
C ALA A 144 -15.39 11.95 -4.32
N GLN A 145 -16.34 11.32 -5.02
CA GLN A 145 -17.22 10.29 -4.46
C GLN A 145 -16.43 9.03 -4.02
N VAL A 146 -15.52 8.53 -4.86
CA VAL A 146 -14.66 7.38 -4.49
C VAL A 146 -13.87 7.69 -3.22
N ALA A 147 -13.23 8.84 -3.19
CA ALA A 147 -12.42 9.26 -2.05
C ALA A 147 -13.27 9.49 -0.79
N ALA A 148 -14.49 10.05 -0.94
CA ALA A 148 -15.42 10.27 0.16
C ALA A 148 -15.93 8.95 0.76
N VAL A 149 -16.21 7.94 -0.07
CA VAL A 149 -16.65 6.62 0.40
C VAL A 149 -15.52 5.92 1.17
N SER A 150 -14.32 5.88 0.61
CA SER A 150 -13.17 5.24 1.25
C SER A 150 -12.77 5.94 2.55
N SER A 151 -12.70 7.27 2.55
CA SER A 151 -12.35 8.07 3.74
C SER A 151 -13.50 8.27 4.73
N ARG A 152 -14.74 8.00 4.35
CA ARG A 152 -15.96 8.36 5.10
C ARG A 152 -16.09 9.87 5.38
N SER A 153 -15.53 10.69 4.49
CA SER A 153 -15.50 12.15 4.64
C SER A 153 -15.60 12.84 3.28
N GLU A 154 -16.67 13.62 3.09
CA GLU A 154 -16.84 14.43 1.88
C GLU A 154 -15.69 15.43 1.69
N LYS A 155 -15.21 16.02 2.78
CA LYS A 155 -14.11 16.98 2.77
C LYS A 155 -12.79 16.36 2.27
N VAL A 156 -12.51 15.12 2.65
CA VAL A 156 -11.35 14.38 2.13
C VAL A 156 -11.52 14.11 0.63
N GLY A 157 -12.73 13.77 0.20
CA GLY A 157 -13.08 13.62 -1.21
C GLY A 157 -12.78 14.88 -2.03
N GLU A 158 -13.14 16.04 -1.51
CA GLU A 158 -12.84 17.34 -2.12
C GLU A 158 -11.32 17.57 -2.25
N TYR A 159 -10.55 17.36 -1.18
CA TYR A 159 -9.09 17.53 -1.21
C TYR A 159 -8.42 16.63 -2.24
N ILE A 160 -8.78 15.34 -2.29
CA ILE A 160 -8.17 14.38 -3.23
C ILE A 160 -8.54 14.74 -4.67
N SER A 161 -9.81 15.07 -4.94
CA SER A 161 -10.25 15.44 -6.28
C SER A 161 -9.62 16.74 -6.77
N GLU A 162 -9.47 17.73 -5.90
CA GLU A 162 -8.78 18.98 -6.21
C GLU A 162 -7.27 18.75 -6.44
N ALA A 163 -6.64 17.91 -5.60
CA ALA A 163 -5.24 17.53 -5.79
C ALA A 163 -5.02 16.88 -7.17
N MET A 164 -5.85 15.90 -7.54
CA MET A 164 -5.76 15.21 -8.83
C MET A 164 -6.06 16.14 -10.02
N GLU A 165 -6.92 17.13 -9.85
CA GLU A 165 -7.17 18.14 -10.87
C GLU A 165 -5.94 19.03 -11.11
N LYS A 166 -5.25 19.43 -10.03
CA LYS A 166 -4.07 20.31 -10.10
C LYS A 166 -2.84 19.62 -10.67
N VAL A 167 -2.56 18.37 -10.26
CA VAL A 167 -1.34 17.66 -10.68
C VAL A 167 -1.58 16.64 -11.80
N GLY A 168 -2.83 16.39 -12.18
CA GLY A 168 -3.22 15.40 -13.17
C GLY A 168 -3.43 14.01 -12.58
N LYS A 169 -3.97 13.10 -13.40
CA LYS A 169 -4.31 11.73 -12.97
C LYS A 169 -3.10 10.91 -12.53
N ASP A 170 -1.97 11.11 -13.18
CA ASP A 170 -0.69 10.45 -12.90
C ASP A 170 0.24 11.31 -12.04
N GLY A 171 -0.28 12.44 -11.54
CA GLY A 171 0.47 13.38 -10.72
C GLY A 171 0.77 12.85 -9.32
N VAL A 172 1.81 13.40 -8.72
CA VAL A 172 2.25 13.00 -7.38
C VAL A 172 1.41 13.71 -6.33
N ILE A 173 0.82 12.92 -5.43
CA ILE A 173 0.09 13.42 -4.26
C ILE A 173 0.72 12.78 -3.04
N THR A 174 1.22 13.59 -2.12
CA THR A 174 1.80 13.17 -0.83
C THR A 174 0.92 13.61 0.32
N ILE A 175 1.03 12.90 1.44
CA ILE A 175 0.26 13.18 2.66
C ILE A 175 1.25 13.44 3.78
N GLU A 176 1.22 14.65 4.32
CA GLU A 176 2.12 15.12 5.36
C GLU A 176 1.34 15.52 6.62
N GLU A 177 2.07 15.59 7.73
CA GLU A 177 1.52 16.06 8.99
C GLU A 177 1.61 17.58 9.06
N SER A 178 0.48 18.24 9.33
CA SER A 178 0.43 19.67 9.62
C SER A 178 0.73 19.92 11.10
N ARG A 179 1.35 21.05 11.39
CA ARG A 179 1.43 21.57 12.78
C ARG A 179 0.14 22.28 13.21
N GLY A 180 -0.76 22.52 12.27
CA GLY A 180 -2.05 23.15 12.50
C GLY A 180 -3.14 22.14 12.84
N MET A 181 -4.33 22.67 13.17
CA MET A 181 -5.52 21.84 13.45
C MET A 181 -6.35 21.55 12.19
N GLU A 182 -6.10 22.28 11.11
CA GLU A 182 -6.83 22.15 9.85
C GLU A 182 -6.02 21.39 8.81
N THR A 183 -6.72 20.62 7.98
CA THR A 183 -6.14 19.95 6.82
C THR A 183 -6.14 20.93 5.65
N GLU A 184 -5.03 21.04 4.96
CA GLU A 184 -4.82 21.96 3.84
C GLU A 184 -4.25 21.22 2.62
N LEU A 185 -4.58 21.71 1.42
CA LEU A 185 -4.00 21.25 0.17
C LEU A 185 -3.08 22.33 -0.40
N GLU A 186 -1.82 21.98 -0.60
CA GLU A 186 -0.82 22.82 -1.24
C GLU A 186 -0.25 22.13 -2.48
N VAL A 187 0.14 22.89 -3.50
CA VAL A 187 0.89 22.38 -4.65
C VAL A 187 2.24 23.04 -4.64
N VAL A 188 3.28 22.22 -4.56
CA VAL A 188 4.68 22.65 -4.47
C VAL A 188 5.48 22.12 -5.65
N GLU A 189 6.64 22.72 -5.89
CA GLU A 189 7.59 22.21 -6.86
C GLU A 189 8.16 20.86 -6.40
N GLY A 190 8.20 19.88 -7.30
CA GLY A 190 8.68 18.55 -6.97
C GLY A 190 8.57 17.60 -8.14
N MET A 191 9.13 16.41 -7.99
CA MET A 191 9.02 15.35 -9.00
C MET A 191 9.15 13.95 -8.40
N GLN A 192 8.63 12.97 -9.13
CA GLN A 192 8.83 11.55 -8.87
C GLN A 192 9.59 10.88 -10.00
N PHE A 193 10.44 9.90 -9.65
CA PHE A 193 11.05 8.99 -10.62
C PHE A 193 11.09 7.55 -10.10
N ASP A 194 11.06 6.59 -11.04
CA ASP A 194 10.88 5.16 -10.76
C ASP A 194 12.22 4.49 -10.41
N ARG A 195 12.79 4.85 -9.26
CA ARG A 195 13.96 4.24 -8.65
C ARG A 195 13.79 4.29 -7.13
N GLY A 196 13.83 3.13 -6.50
CA GLY A 196 13.78 2.99 -5.06
C GLY A 196 15.18 2.84 -4.43
N TYR A 197 15.19 2.62 -3.11
CA TYR A 197 16.43 2.48 -2.34
C TYR A 197 17.23 1.24 -2.75
N LEU A 198 18.56 1.33 -2.71
CA LEU A 198 19.46 0.22 -3.03
C LEU A 198 19.54 -0.85 -1.93
N SER A 199 19.11 -0.53 -0.73
CA SER A 199 19.09 -1.47 0.40
C SER A 199 17.90 -1.17 1.32
N GLN A 200 17.18 -2.21 1.70
CA GLN A 200 16.07 -2.11 2.68
C GLN A 200 16.51 -1.62 4.07
N TYR A 201 17.81 -1.72 4.39
CA TYR A 201 18.35 -1.20 5.64
C TYR A 201 18.51 0.34 5.66
N MET A 202 18.21 1.01 4.55
CA MET A 202 18.22 2.47 4.44
C MET A 202 16.87 3.10 4.81
N VAL A 203 15.81 2.31 5.06
CA VAL A 203 14.51 2.82 5.47
C VAL A 203 14.56 3.53 6.83
N THR A 204 13.66 4.47 7.02
CA THR A 204 13.45 5.19 8.29
C THR A 204 12.18 4.71 8.98
N ASP A 205 11.19 4.26 8.20
CA ASP A 205 9.95 3.64 8.65
C ASP A 205 9.93 2.17 8.21
N ASN A 206 10.15 1.26 9.17
CA ASN A 206 10.17 -0.18 8.90
C ASN A 206 8.76 -0.77 8.70
N GLU A 207 7.71 -0.13 9.19
CA GLU A 207 6.33 -0.60 9.00
C GLU A 207 5.88 -0.37 7.56
N LYS A 208 6.18 0.81 7.02
CA LYS A 208 5.85 1.20 5.64
C LYS A 208 6.94 0.81 4.63
N MET A 209 8.11 0.38 5.08
CA MET A 209 9.30 0.12 4.25
C MET A 209 9.67 1.33 3.39
N VAL A 210 9.68 2.51 3.99
CA VAL A 210 9.95 3.80 3.34
C VAL A 210 11.10 4.52 4.04
N ALA A 211 11.96 5.17 3.27
CA ALA A 211 12.93 6.13 3.77
C ALA A 211 12.39 7.54 3.58
N ASP A 212 12.17 8.25 4.66
CA ASP A 212 11.69 9.62 4.70
C ASP A 212 12.79 10.53 5.23
N LEU A 213 13.20 11.50 4.42
CA LEU A 213 14.30 12.41 4.69
C LEU A 213 13.79 13.85 4.73
N GLU A 214 13.87 14.48 5.90
CA GLU A 214 13.52 15.89 6.07
C GLU A 214 14.75 16.79 5.82
N ASN A 215 14.57 17.81 5.00
CA ASN A 215 15.60 18.77 4.60
C ASN A 215 16.94 18.11 4.15
N PRO A 216 16.89 17.08 3.28
CA PRO A 216 18.11 16.39 2.86
C PRO A 216 19.00 17.25 1.96
N TYR A 217 20.29 16.92 1.97
CA TYR A 217 21.17 17.20 0.85
C TYR A 217 20.99 16.11 -0.22
N ILE A 218 21.19 16.46 -1.49
CA ILE A 218 21.03 15.56 -2.62
C ILE A 218 22.30 15.60 -3.47
N LEU A 219 23.05 14.50 -3.44
CA LEU A 219 24.19 14.30 -4.34
C LEU A 219 23.69 13.69 -5.65
N ILE A 220 24.00 14.34 -6.77
CA ILE A 220 23.53 13.94 -8.10
C ILE A 220 24.74 13.67 -8.98
N THR A 221 24.88 12.44 -9.47
CA THR A 221 25.99 12.05 -10.34
C THR A 221 25.60 10.99 -11.36
N ASP A 222 26.21 11.02 -12.52
CA ASP A 222 26.13 9.95 -13.54
C ASP A 222 27.22 8.88 -13.35
N LYS A 223 28.06 9.05 -12.34
CA LYS A 223 29.13 8.10 -12.01
C LYS A 223 28.62 6.97 -11.11
N LYS A 224 29.30 5.86 -11.17
CA LYS A 224 29.16 4.77 -10.22
C LYS A 224 30.06 5.02 -9.00
N ILE A 225 29.53 4.79 -7.81
CA ILE A 225 30.25 4.93 -6.55
C ILE A 225 30.54 3.52 -6.00
N SER A 226 31.78 3.05 -6.16
CA SER A 226 32.20 1.73 -5.67
C SER A 226 33.11 1.80 -4.46
N ASN A 227 33.82 2.93 -4.30
CA ASN A 227 34.75 3.18 -3.20
C ASN A 227 34.26 4.39 -2.37
N ILE A 228 34.11 4.19 -1.06
CA ILE A 228 33.65 5.24 -0.17
C ILE A 228 34.61 6.43 -0.08
N GLN A 229 35.91 6.21 -0.36
CA GLN A 229 36.93 7.25 -0.33
C GLN A 229 36.67 8.37 -1.34
N GLU A 230 35.95 8.06 -2.45
CA GLU A 230 35.63 9.05 -3.48
C GLU A 230 34.67 10.15 -2.97
N ILE A 231 33.85 9.84 -1.97
CA ILE A 231 32.88 10.78 -1.39
C ILE A 231 33.14 11.09 0.08
N LEU A 232 34.20 10.56 0.67
CA LEU A 232 34.49 10.69 2.09
C LEU A 232 34.62 12.16 2.55
N PRO A 233 35.35 13.06 1.85
CA PRO A 233 35.44 14.48 2.24
C PRO A 233 34.06 15.16 2.26
N LEU A 234 33.19 14.81 1.31
CA LEU A 234 31.83 15.33 1.25
C LEU A 234 31.00 14.82 2.42
N LEU A 235 31.07 13.51 2.73
CA LEU A 235 30.35 12.91 3.87
C LEU A 235 30.77 13.55 5.20
N GLU A 236 32.07 13.78 5.42
CA GLU A 236 32.58 14.45 6.62
C GLU A 236 32.03 15.87 6.76
N SER A 237 31.92 16.60 5.66
CA SER A 237 31.33 17.94 5.65
C SER A 237 29.82 17.93 5.96
N ILE A 238 29.08 16.95 5.42
CA ILE A 238 27.64 16.79 5.68
C ILE A 238 27.37 16.39 7.13
N LEU A 239 28.19 15.51 7.70
CA LEU A 239 28.08 15.08 9.10
C LEU A 239 28.09 16.26 10.08
N GLN A 240 28.85 17.32 9.80
CA GLN A 240 28.87 18.53 10.63
C GLN A 240 27.53 19.27 10.66
N SER A 241 26.74 19.14 9.60
CA SER A 241 25.41 19.77 9.49
C SER A 241 24.27 18.95 10.10
N SER A 242 24.51 17.67 10.42
CA SER A 242 23.51 16.70 10.90
C SER A 242 22.30 16.53 9.98
N ARG A 243 22.40 16.92 8.70
CA ARG A 243 21.34 16.75 7.71
C ARG A 243 21.45 15.39 7.01
N PRO A 244 20.32 14.77 6.65
CA PRO A 244 20.34 13.53 5.87
C PRO A 244 20.85 13.76 4.44
N LEU A 245 21.32 12.68 3.81
CA LEU A 245 21.80 12.68 2.43
C LEU A 245 21.03 11.70 1.57
N LEU A 246 20.52 12.16 0.42
CA LEU A 246 20.13 11.33 -0.70
C LEU A 246 21.27 11.27 -1.71
N ILE A 247 21.67 10.07 -2.13
CA ILE A 247 22.64 9.85 -3.20
C ILE A 247 21.88 9.33 -4.43
N ILE A 248 21.95 10.08 -5.53
CA ILE A 248 21.43 9.67 -6.84
C ILE A 248 22.65 9.44 -7.74
N ALA A 249 22.97 8.18 -8.03
CA ALA A 249 24.16 7.79 -8.77
C ALA A 249 23.81 6.74 -9.84
N ASP A 250 24.69 6.51 -10.83
CA ASP A 250 24.51 5.40 -11.78
C ASP A 250 24.34 4.07 -11.05
N ASP A 251 25.21 3.82 -10.08
CA ASP A 251 25.08 2.72 -9.11
C ASP A 251 25.89 3.07 -7.85
N VAL A 252 25.55 2.43 -6.73
CA VAL A 252 26.37 2.42 -5.52
C VAL A 252 26.58 0.97 -5.11
N ASP A 253 27.81 0.48 -5.21
CA ASP A 253 28.13 -0.92 -4.94
C ASP A 253 29.50 -1.10 -4.26
N GLY A 254 30.16 -2.24 -4.48
CA GLY A 254 31.48 -2.52 -3.92
C GLY A 254 31.52 -2.39 -2.41
N GLU A 255 32.49 -1.65 -1.88
CA GLU A 255 32.62 -1.36 -0.46
C GLU A 255 31.79 -0.14 0.00
N ALA A 256 31.35 0.71 -0.96
CA ALA A 256 30.63 1.94 -0.63
C ALA A 256 29.24 1.64 -0.04
N LEU A 257 28.45 0.77 -0.69
CA LEU A 257 27.10 0.47 -0.22
C LEU A 257 27.06 -0.16 1.19
N PRO A 258 27.82 -1.24 1.48
CA PRO A 258 27.86 -1.79 2.84
C PRO A 258 28.33 -0.79 3.89
N THR A 259 29.27 0.08 3.55
CA THR A 259 29.77 1.11 4.48
C THR A 259 28.70 2.14 4.80
N LEU A 260 27.94 2.62 3.80
CA LEU A 260 26.82 3.54 4.01
C LEU A 260 25.72 2.89 4.85
N VAL A 261 25.35 1.65 4.52
CA VAL A 261 24.34 0.86 5.26
C VAL A 261 24.75 0.68 6.72
N LEU A 262 26.01 0.33 6.99
CA LEU A 262 26.51 0.14 8.35
C LEU A 262 26.43 1.43 9.18
N ASN A 263 26.81 2.57 8.60
CA ASN A 263 26.72 3.87 9.26
C ASN A 263 25.26 4.28 9.52
N LYS A 264 24.35 3.98 8.59
CA LYS A 264 22.91 4.18 8.76
C LYS A 264 22.37 3.36 9.93
N ILE A 265 22.66 2.05 9.99
CA ILE A 265 22.22 1.14 11.07
C ILE A 265 22.76 1.58 12.42
N ARG A 266 24.01 2.07 12.48
CA ARG A 266 24.61 2.61 13.70
C ARG A 266 24.05 3.98 14.14
N GLY A 267 23.19 4.59 13.33
CA GLY A 267 22.64 5.93 13.60
C GLY A 267 23.67 7.06 13.47
N THR A 268 24.86 6.77 12.90
CA THR A 268 25.92 7.77 12.72
C THR A 268 25.58 8.73 11.60
N PHE A 269 24.95 8.24 10.54
CA PHE A 269 24.63 9.03 9.35
C PHE A 269 23.34 8.57 8.70
N ASN A 270 22.40 9.50 8.50
CA ASN A 270 21.15 9.22 7.81
C ASN A 270 21.34 9.38 6.30
N VAL A 271 21.51 8.28 5.58
CA VAL A 271 21.77 8.26 4.14
C VAL A 271 20.88 7.27 3.43
N VAL A 272 20.43 7.64 2.23
CA VAL A 272 19.72 6.77 1.29
C VAL A 272 20.40 6.88 -0.06
N ALA A 273 20.60 5.75 -0.72
CA ALA A 273 21.17 5.71 -2.07
C ALA A 273 20.15 5.09 -3.03
N VAL A 274 20.00 5.71 -4.19
CA VAL A 274 19.12 5.27 -5.28
C VAL A 274 19.87 5.31 -6.59
N LYS A 275 19.44 4.49 -7.57
CA LYS A 275 19.99 4.57 -8.93
C LYS A 275 19.43 5.77 -9.67
N ALA A 276 20.28 6.37 -10.50
CA ALA A 276 19.85 7.42 -11.41
C ALA A 276 18.76 6.92 -12.37
N PRO A 277 17.70 7.72 -12.61
CA PRO A 277 16.64 7.34 -13.54
C PRO A 277 17.12 7.38 -15.00
N GLY A 278 16.54 6.51 -15.84
CA GLY A 278 16.85 6.44 -17.26
C GLY A 278 18.17 5.74 -17.57
N PHE A 279 18.58 5.80 -18.85
CA PHE A 279 19.81 5.22 -19.38
C PHE A 279 20.39 6.13 -20.45
N GLY A 280 21.73 6.13 -20.62
CA GLY A 280 22.45 6.92 -21.64
C GLY A 280 22.13 8.42 -21.56
N ASP A 281 21.91 9.07 -22.70
CA ASP A 281 21.65 10.51 -22.78
C ASP A 281 20.37 10.94 -22.05
N ARG A 282 19.37 10.05 -21.95
CA ARG A 282 18.17 10.30 -21.15
C ARG A 282 18.47 10.38 -19.67
N ARG A 283 19.37 9.55 -19.15
CA ARG A 283 19.80 9.64 -17.75
C ARG A 283 20.43 11.00 -17.47
N LYS A 284 21.33 11.46 -18.35
CA LYS A 284 21.97 12.78 -18.20
C LYS A 284 20.92 13.89 -18.15
N ALA A 285 19.97 13.85 -19.07
CA ALA A 285 18.89 14.84 -19.13
C ALA A 285 17.99 14.82 -17.88
N MET A 286 17.68 13.64 -17.35
CA MET A 286 16.89 13.51 -16.10
C MET A 286 17.67 13.97 -14.88
N LEU A 287 18.97 13.67 -14.79
CA LEU A 287 19.83 14.18 -13.71
C LEU A 287 19.92 15.71 -13.73
N GLU A 288 20.01 16.32 -14.91
CA GLU A 288 19.94 17.78 -15.06
C GLU A 288 18.59 18.35 -14.59
N ASP A 289 17.48 17.69 -14.94
CA ASP A 289 16.14 18.11 -14.49
C ASP A 289 16.04 18.08 -12.96
N ILE A 290 16.57 17.02 -12.31
CA ILE A 290 16.63 16.90 -10.85
C ILE A 290 17.53 17.99 -10.25
N ALA A 291 18.70 18.24 -10.86
CA ALA A 291 19.62 19.27 -10.38
C ALA A 291 19.00 20.67 -10.44
N ILE A 292 18.33 21.00 -11.54
CA ILE A 292 17.62 22.28 -11.69
C ILE A 292 16.49 22.42 -10.65
N LEU A 293 15.71 21.33 -10.44
CA LEU A 293 14.63 21.31 -9.48
C LEU A 293 15.11 21.50 -8.03
N THR A 294 16.26 20.95 -7.70
CA THR A 294 16.80 20.94 -6.33
C THR A 294 17.85 22.01 -6.07
N GLY A 295 18.22 22.78 -7.10
CA GLY A 295 19.27 23.81 -7.01
C GLY A 295 20.68 23.23 -6.89
N GLY A 296 20.88 21.95 -7.26
CA GLY A 296 22.17 21.28 -7.23
C GLY A 296 22.91 21.32 -8.58
N THR A 297 24.04 20.64 -8.60
CA THR A 297 24.87 20.45 -9.81
C THR A 297 25.10 18.97 -10.04
N VAL A 298 24.99 18.50 -11.28
CA VAL A 298 25.33 17.12 -11.63
C VAL A 298 26.85 16.98 -11.62
N ILE A 299 27.35 16.07 -10.79
CA ILE A 299 28.79 15.73 -10.78
C ILE A 299 29.04 14.73 -11.90
N THR A 300 29.62 15.22 -13.00
CA THR A 300 29.85 14.44 -14.22
C THR A 300 31.19 14.81 -14.86
N GLU A 301 31.79 13.85 -15.56
CA GLU A 301 33.02 14.08 -16.33
C GLU A 301 32.83 15.08 -17.46
N ASP A 302 31.64 15.13 -18.05
CA ASP A 302 31.32 16.08 -19.12
C ASP A 302 31.50 17.55 -18.69
N LEU A 303 31.33 17.83 -17.38
CA LEU A 303 31.60 19.13 -16.78
C LEU A 303 32.98 19.24 -16.13
N GLY A 304 33.81 18.21 -16.24
CA GLY A 304 35.12 18.16 -15.59
C GLY A 304 35.07 18.05 -14.07
N LEU A 305 33.94 17.61 -13.51
CA LEU A 305 33.73 17.47 -12.06
C LEU A 305 34.04 16.05 -11.60
N GLU A 306 34.79 15.92 -10.51
CA GLU A 306 35.06 14.65 -9.87
C GLU A 306 34.37 14.57 -8.49
N LEU A 307 33.94 13.35 -8.09
CA LEU A 307 33.27 13.12 -6.81
C LEU A 307 34.12 13.55 -5.60
N LYS A 308 35.43 13.34 -5.68
CA LYS A 308 36.39 13.71 -4.61
C LYS A 308 36.48 15.22 -4.35
N ASP A 309 36.15 16.03 -5.37
CA ASP A 309 36.21 17.49 -5.32
C ASP A 309 34.80 18.11 -5.06
N ALA A 310 33.77 17.26 -4.88
CA ALA A 310 32.42 17.72 -4.62
C ALA A 310 32.34 18.42 -3.23
N THR A 311 31.68 19.57 -3.22
CA THR A 311 31.42 20.35 -2.01
C THR A 311 29.94 20.46 -1.71
N ILE A 312 29.57 20.94 -0.52
CA ILE A 312 28.16 21.09 -0.11
C ILE A 312 27.41 22.04 -1.06
N GLU A 313 28.06 23.03 -1.65
CA GLU A 313 27.46 23.98 -2.58
C GLU A 313 27.01 23.34 -3.89
N ALA A 314 27.58 22.19 -4.25
CA ALA A 314 27.16 21.43 -5.43
C ALA A 314 25.93 20.54 -5.16
N LEU A 315 25.58 20.35 -3.90
CA LEU A 315 24.45 19.49 -3.54
C LEU A 315 23.11 20.18 -3.77
N GLY A 316 22.16 19.42 -4.31
CA GLY A 316 20.76 19.82 -4.32
C GLY A 316 20.16 19.77 -2.92
N GLN A 317 19.02 20.41 -2.75
CA GLN A 317 18.25 20.43 -1.51
C GLN A 317 16.75 20.34 -1.80
N ALA A 318 15.99 19.80 -0.85
CA ALA A 318 14.53 19.78 -0.89
C ALA A 318 14.00 19.86 0.55
N ALA A 319 12.73 20.22 0.73
CA ALA A 319 12.12 20.18 2.04
C ALA A 319 11.95 18.73 2.51
N ARG A 320 11.59 17.83 1.59
CA ARG A 320 11.41 16.40 1.89
C ARG A 320 11.77 15.52 0.71
N VAL A 321 12.29 14.33 1.00
CA VAL A 321 12.44 13.25 0.03
C VAL A 321 11.92 11.95 0.64
N THR A 322 11.05 11.29 -0.09
CA THR A 322 10.49 9.99 0.29
C THR A 322 10.94 8.94 -0.73
N VAL A 323 11.53 7.84 -0.24
CA VAL A 323 12.03 6.76 -1.08
C VAL A 323 11.41 5.44 -0.62
N ASP A 324 10.70 4.78 -1.51
CA ASP A 324 10.22 3.42 -1.32
C ASP A 324 11.09 2.40 -2.09
N LYS A 325 10.62 1.16 -2.21
CA LYS A 325 11.36 0.10 -2.95
C LYS A 325 11.41 0.34 -4.46
N ASP A 326 10.48 1.11 -5.01
CA ASP A 326 10.27 1.26 -6.45
C ASP A 326 10.45 2.71 -6.94
N SER A 327 10.24 3.69 -6.06
CA SER A 327 10.20 5.11 -6.44
C SER A 327 10.90 6.06 -5.46
N THR A 328 11.23 7.23 -5.96
CA THR A 328 11.74 8.37 -5.19
C THR A 328 10.91 9.60 -5.51
N VAL A 329 10.38 10.26 -4.49
CA VAL A 329 9.61 11.51 -4.57
C VAL A 329 10.40 12.63 -3.91
N ILE A 330 10.65 13.70 -4.66
CA ILE A 330 11.27 14.94 -4.16
C ILE A 330 10.15 15.96 -4.03
N VAL A 331 9.99 16.53 -2.85
CA VAL A 331 8.95 17.52 -2.53
C VAL A 331 9.62 18.84 -2.17
N GLU A 332 9.15 19.92 -2.78
CA GLU A 332 9.62 21.27 -2.54
C GLU A 332 11.15 21.39 -2.72
N GLY A 333 11.60 21.18 -3.97
CA GLY A 333 13.01 21.36 -4.36
C GLY A 333 13.42 22.81 -4.22
N ALA A 334 14.67 23.04 -3.76
CA ALA A 334 15.21 24.39 -3.55
C ALA A 334 15.74 25.05 -4.82
N GLY A 335 15.34 24.59 -6.02
CA GLY A 335 15.73 25.14 -7.31
C GLY A 335 15.18 26.54 -7.55
N ASN A 336 15.80 27.25 -8.48
CA ASN A 336 15.33 28.57 -8.88
C ASN A 336 14.10 28.41 -9.81
N PRO A 337 12.91 28.96 -9.48
CA PRO A 337 11.70 28.87 -10.31
C PRO A 337 11.89 29.34 -11.75
N GLU A 338 12.71 30.37 -11.98
CA GLU A 338 13.02 30.87 -13.32
C GLU A 338 13.83 29.83 -14.14
N ALA A 339 14.80 29.15 -13.50
CA ALA A 339 15.57 28.09 -14.14
C ALA A 339 14.68 26.88 -14.48
N ILE A 340 13.75 26.51 -13.60
CA ILE A 340 12.76 25.46 -13.84
C ILE A 340 11.85 25.83 -15.01
N ALA A 341 11.32 27.05 -15.04
CA ALA A 341 10.47 27.54 -16.14
C ALA A 341 11.21 27.53 -17.49
N ASN A 342 12.47 27.96 -17.51
CA ASN A 342 13.32 27.90 -18.70
C ASN A 342 13.55 26.47 -19.17
N ARG A 343 13.80 25.52 -18.24
CA ARG A 343 13.96 24.11 -18.58
C ARG A 343 12.69 23.51 -19.17
N VAL A 344 11.54 23.83 -18.61
CA VAL A 344 10.21 23.45 -19.14
C VAL A 344 10.02 23.98 -20.57
N ALA A 345 10.38 25.24 -20.85
CA ALA A 345 10.30 25.82 -22.18
C ALA A 345 11.21 25.10 -23.20
N VAL A 346 12.43 24.73 -22.78
CA VAL A 346 13.35 23.96 -23.64
C VAL A 346 12.76 22.58 -23.98
N ILE A 347 12.22 21.85 -23.00
CA ILE A 347 11.60 20.54 -23.25
C ILE A 347 10.38 20.66 -24.18
N LYS A 348 9.53 21.69 -24.01
CA LYS A 348 8.41 21.97 -24.92
C LYS A 348 8.88 22.18 -26.38
N SER A 349 9.92 22.97 -26.56
CA SER A 349 10.50 23.18 -27.90
C SER A 349 11.07 21.90 -28.51
N GLN A 350 11.68 21.02 -27.69
CA GLN A 350 12.15 19.72 -28.15
C GLN A 350 10.99 18.81 -28.59
N ILE A 351 9.85 18.83 -27.87
CA ILE A 351 8.64 18.09 -28.26
C ILE A 351 8.12 18.52 -29.63
N GLU A 352 8.13 19.82 -29.89
CA GLU A 352 7.67 20.39 -31.18
C GLU A 352 8.58 20.05 -32.36
N THR A 353 9.88 19.94 -32.10
CA THR A 353 10.90 19.74 -33.14
C THR A 353 11.24 18.26 -33.39
N THR A 354 10.97 17.37 -32.48
CA THR A 354 11.29 15.93 -32.64
C THR A 354 10.39 15.28 -33.67
N THR A 355 11.01 14.45 -34.54
CA THR A 355 10.31 13.65 -35.55
C THR A 355 10.01 12.22 -35.10
N SER A 356 10.61 11.79 -33.98
CA SER A 356 10.42 10.46 -33.40
C SER A 356 9.25 10.46 -32.43
N GLU A 357 8.23 9.66 -32.69
CA GLU A 357 7.08 9.50 -31.77
C GLU A 357 7.51 8.98 -30.39
N PHE A 358 8.46 8.04 -30.37
CA PHE A 358 9.00 7.52 -29.12
C PHE A 358 9.73 8.58 -28.29
N ASP A 359 10.56 9.43 -28.93
CA ASP A 359 11.24 10.51 -28.23
C ASP A 359 10.26 11.59 -27.80
N ARG A 360 9.22 11.86 -28.59
CA ARG A 360 8.14 12.77 -28.22
C ARG A 360 7.43 12.30 -26.95
N GLU A 361 7.06 11.03 -26.88
CA GLU A 361 6.44 10.44 -25.69
C GLU A 361 7.33 10.61 -24.46
N LYS A 362 8.63 10.31 -24.57
CA LYS A 362 9.58 10.43 -23.46
C LYS A 362 9.86 11.87 -23.04
N LEU A 363 9.83 12.81 -23.95
CA LEU A 363 9.90 14.24 -23.65
C LEU A 363 8.62 14.73 -22.94
N GLN A 364 7.46 14.22 -23.34
CA GLN A 364 6.19 14.51 -22.68
C GLN A 364 6.16 13.98 -21.25
N GLU A 365 6.65 12.74 -21.01
CA GLU A 365 6.81 12.21 -19.65
C GLU A 365 7.72 13.09 -18.78
N ARG A 366 8.85 13.54 -19.31
CA ARG A 366 9.76 14.46 -18.59
C ARG A 366 9.11 15.79 -18.29
N LEU A 367 8.41 16.35 -19.28
CA LEU A 367 7.67 17.61 -19.12
C LEU A 367 6.64 17.49 -17.99
N ALA A 368 5.85 16.43 -18.01
CA ALA A 368 4.83 16.17 -16.98
C ALA A 368 5.44 16.06 -15.57
N LYS A 369 6.57 15.33 -15.44
CA LYS A 369 7.27 15.19 -14.17
C LYS A 369 7.85 16.50 -13.63
N LEU A 370 8.35 17.37 -14.50
CA LEU A 370 8.99 18.63 -14.09
C LEU A 370 7.97 19.76 -13.88
N SER A 371 6.89 19.81 -14.69
CA SER A 371 5.91 20.89 -14.65
C SER A 371 4.68 20.62 -13.81
N GLY A 372 4.41 19.36 -13.47
CA GLY A 372 3.21 18.94 -12.72
C GLY A 372 3.25 19.30 -11.25
N GLY A 373 4.42 19.45 -10.67
CA GLY A 373 4.59 19.64 -9.23
C GLY A 373 4.16 18.43 -8.40
N VAL A 374 4.08 18.63 -7.10
CA VAL A 374 3.57 17.66 -6.12
C VAL A 374 2.43 18.30 -5.34
N ALA A 375 1.27 17.65 -5.29
CA ALA A 375 0.20 18.05 -4.39
C ALA A 375 0.48 17.47 -3.01
N VAL A 376 0.51 18.32 -1.99
CA VAL A 376 0.76 17.95 -0.59
C VAL A 376 -0.52 18.17 0.20
N ILE A 377 -1.11 17.09 0.71
CA ILE A 377 -2.22 17.16 1.66
C ILE A 377 -1.63 17.19 3.06
N LYS A 378 -1.60 18.37 3.66
CA LYS A 378 -1.11 18.58 5.04
C LYS A 378 -2.25 18.30 6.02
N VAL A 379 -2.18 17.18 6.71
CA VAL A 379 -3.25 16.71 7.62
C VAL A 379 -3.08 17.38 8.98
N GLY A 380 -4.09 18.09 9.42
CA GLY A 380 -4.17 18.71 10.73
C GLY A 380 -5.17 18.01 11.64
N ALA A 381 -4.84 17.89 12.93
CA ALA A 381 -5.74 17.35 13.96
C ALA A 381 -5.41 17.89 15.35
N ALA A 382 -6.33 17.73 16.30
CA ALA A 382 -6.16 18.20 17.66
C ALA A 382 -5.22 17.31 18.50
N THR A 383 -5.09 16.04 18.16
CA THR A 383 -4.26 15.06 18.88
C THR A 383 -3.44 14.22 17.90
N GLU A 384 -2.30 13.71 18.37
CA GLU A 384 -1.43 12.82 17.57
C GLU A 384 -2.15 11.53 17.15
N THR A 385 -3.00 10.99 18.01
CA THR A 385 -3.79 9.78 17.71
C THR A 385 -4.78 10.03 16.56
N GLU A 386 -5.50 11.16 16.60
CA GLU A 386 -6.41 11.57 15.54
C GLU A 386 -5.67 11.85 14.23
N LEU A 387 -4.52 12.52 14.32
CA LEU A 387 -3.66 12.82 13.17
C LEU A 387 -3.23 11.56 12.43
N LYS A 388 -2.74 10.56 13.15
CA LYS A 388 -2.31 9.27 12.58
C LYS A 388 -3.49 8.52 11.94
N GLU A 389 -4.65 8.50 12.59
CA GLU A 389 -5.85 7.85 12.05
C GLU A 389 -6.32 8.54 10.77
N MET A 390 -6.38 9.88 10.77
CA MET A 390 -6.81 10.66 9.61
C MET A 390 -5.83 10.50 8.44
N LYS A 391 -4.53 10.48 8.71
CA LYS A 391 -3.49 10.26 7.69
C LYS A 391 -3.66 8.91 6.99
N LEU A 392 -3.82 7.81 7.75
CA LEU A 392 -4.06 6.48 7.20
C LEU A 392 -5.34 6.45 6.35
N ARG A 393 -6.40 7.08 6.80
CA ARG A 393 -7.68 7.17 6.09
C ARG A 393 -7.58 7.94 4.77
N ILE A 394 -6.81 9.01 4.74
CA ILE A 394 -6.56 9.78 3.50
C ILE A 394 -5.66 8.99 2.55
N GLU A 395 -4.66 8.26 3.06
CA GLU A 395 -3.82 7.36 2.26
C GLU A 395 -4.66 6.27 1.57
N ASP A 396 -5.56 5.61 2.31
CA ASP A 396 -6.47 4.59 1.77
C ASP A 396 -7.38 5.20 0.69
N ALA A 397 -7.95 6.38 0.95
CA ALA A 397 -8.82 7.08 0.00
C ALA A 397 -8.09 7.49 -1.29
N LEU A 398 -6.85 7.96 -1.20
CA LEU A 398 -6.03 8.29 -2.36
C LEU A 398 -5.74 7.06 -3.22
N ASN A 399 -5.40 5.93 -2.59
CA ASN A 399 -5.12 4.68 -3.26
C ASN A 399 -6.38 4.10 -3.93
N ALA A 400 -7.52 4.13 -3.23
CA ALA A 400 -8.82 3.74 -3.80
C ALA A 400 -9.17 4.60 -5.02
N THR A 401 -8.90 5.89 -4.96
CA THR A 401 -9.17 6.82 -6.06
C THR A 401 -8.29 6.51 -7.28
N ARG A 402 -7.00 6.25 -7.08
CA ARG A 402 -6.10 5.79 -8.15
C ARG A 402 -6.56 4.48 -8.77
N ALA A 403 -6.95 3.51 -7.94
CA ALA A 403 -7.50 2.24 -8.41
C ALA A 403 -8.78 2.41 -9.25
N ALA A 404 -9.64 3.37 -8.88
CA ALA A 404 -10.85 3.70 -9.63
C ALA A 404 -10.55 4.36 -10.99
N VAL A 405 -9.56 5.24 -11.04
CA VAL A 405 -9.12 5.86 -12.29
C VAL A 405 -8.53 4.84 -13.25
N GLU A 406 -7.81 3.83 -12.73
CA GLU A 406 -7.18 2.77 -13.54
C GLU A 406 -8.20 1.79 -14.15
N GLU A 407 -9.15 1.27 -13.37
CA GLU A 407 -10.02 0.16 -13.79
C GLU A 407 -11.53 0.49 -13.75
N GLY A 408 -11.89 1.72 -13.37
CA GLY A 408 -13.29 2.10 -13.23
C GLY A 408 -13.90 1.71 -11.88
N ILE A 409 -15.19 1.97 -11.77
CA ILE A 409 -16.00 1.80 -10.55
C ILE A 409 -17.18 0.85 -10.79
N VAL A 410 -17.66 0.26 -9.70
CA VAL A 410 -18.87 -0.54 -9.64
C VAL A 410 -19.74 -0.12 -8.45
N ALA A 411 -20.96 -0.66 -8.35
CA ALA A 411 -21.82 -0.47 -7.19
C ALA A 411 -21.09 -0.91 -5.91
N GLY A 412 -20.95 0.02 -4.96
CA GLY A 412 -20.18 -0.18 -3.74
C GLY A 412 -20.90 -0.95 -2.64
N GLY A 413 -20.30 -0.94 -1.45
CA GLY A 413 -20.84 -1.60 -0.27
C GLY A 413 -20.99 -3.11 -0.41
N GLY A 414 -20.19 -3.76 -1.25
CA GLY A 414 -20.26 -5.18 -1.56
C GLY A 414 -21.37 -5.56 -2.55
N THR A 415 -22.20 -4.62 -3.01
CA THR A 415 -23.31 -4.87 -3.94
C THR A 415 -22.83 -5.52 -5.23
N ALA A 416 -21.71 -5.04 -5.82
CA ALA A 416 -21.16 -5.59 -7.04
C ALA A 416 -20.79 -7.08 -6.92
N LEU A 417 -20.31 -7.52 -5.75
CA LEU A 417 -19.98 -8.93 -5.49
C LEU A 417 -21.23 -9.82 -5.51
N VAL A 418 -22.37 -9.31 -5.01
CA VAL A 418 -23.65 -10.03 -5.09
C VAL A 418 -24.19 -10.02 -6.52
N ASN A 419 -24.04 -8.90 -7.23
CA ASN A 419 -24.51 -8.78 -8.63
C ASN A 419 -23.85 -9.78 -9.58
N VAL A 420 -22.59 -10.16 -9.36
CA VAL A 420 -21.89 -11.14 -10.22
C VAL A 420 -22.24 -12.60 -9.90
N ILE A 421 -23.01 -12.87 -8.85
CA ILE A 421 -23.49 -14.22 -8.49
C ILE A 421 -24.23 -14.87 -9.66
N SER A 422 -25.01 -14.11 -10.40
CA SER A 422 -25.75 -14.62 -11.56
C SER A 422 -24.81 -15.18 -12.63
N ALA A 423 -23.72 -14.49 -12.94
CA ALA A 423 -22.70 -14.94 -13.89
C ALA A 423 -21.98 -16.21 -13.41
N VAL A 424 -21.60 -16.26 -12.12
CA VAL A 424 -20.94 -17.45 -11.56
C VAL A 424 -21.87 -18.68 -11.56
N LYS A 425 -23.17 -18.49 -11.37
CA LYS A 425 -24.17 -19.58 -11.43
C LYS A 425 -24.26 -20.23 -12.80
N THR A 426 -23.93 -19.54 -13.89
CA THR A 426 -23.98 -20.11 -15.26
C THR A 426 -22.84 -21.09 -15.53
N LEU A 427 -21.81 -21.18 -14.66
CA LEU A 427 -20.74 -22.15 -14.82
C LEU A 427 -21.28 -23.59 -14.66
N GLU A 428 -21.14 -24.38 -15.69
CA GLU A 428 -21.49 -25.81 -15.67
C GLU A 428 -20.30 -26.62 -15.15
N LEU A 429 -20.25 -26.82 -13.83
CA LEU A 429 -19.25 -27.63 -13.12
C LEU A 429 -19.96 -28.83 -12.45
N THR A 430 -19.21 -29.92 -12.24
CA THR A 430 -19.74 -31.13 -11.63
C THR A 430 -18.90 -31.58 -10.43
N GLY A 431 -19.47 -32.41 -9.54
CA GLY A 431 -18.76 -32.99 -8.40
C GLY A 431 -18.14 -31.93 -7.48
N ASP A 432 -16.90 -32.17 -7.12
CA ASP A 432 -16.16 -31.27 -6.19
C ASP A 432 -15.86 -29.89 -6.78
N GLU A 433 -15.76 -29.76 -8.10
CA GLU A 433 -15.62 -28.46 -8.76
C GLU A 433 -16.92 -27.64 -8.61
N ALA A 434 -18.09 -28.26 -8.73
CA ALA A 434 -19.37 -27.59 -8.45
C ALA A 434 -19.47 -27.17 -6.97
N THR A 435 -18.93 -27.97 -6.06
CA THR A 435 -18.82 -27.60 -4.64
C THR A 435 -17.95 -26.35 -4.46
N GLY A 436 -16.79 -26.28 -5.14
CA GLY A 436 -15.92 -25.10 -5.13
C GLY A 436 -16.62 -23.84 -5.64
N ARG A 437 -17.36 -23.93 -6.75
CA ARG A 437 -18.21 -22.83 -7.25
C ARG A 437 -19.23 -22.38 -6.18
N ASN A 438 -19.91 -23.33 -5.54
CA ASN A 438 -20.94 -23.01 -4.54
C ASN A 438 -20.35 -22.33 -3.29
N ILE A 439 -19.12 -22.68 -2.89
CA ILE A 439 -18.37 -22.00 -1.82
C ILE A 439 -18.16 -20.53 -2.17
N VAL A 440 -17.73 -20.23 -3.41
CA VAL A 440 -17.54 -18.85 -3.87
C VAL A 440 -18.87 -18.10 -3.91
N LEU A 441 -19.94 -18.72 -4.45
CA LEU A 441 -21.27 -18.11 -4.46
C LEU A 441 -21.73 -17.68 -3.06
N ARG A 442 -21.41 -18.49 -2.05
CA ARG A 442 -21.74 -18.15 -0.66
C ARG A 442 -20.86 -17.04 -0.11
N ALA A 443 -19.55 -17.09 -0.41
CA ALA A 443 -18.60 -16.09 0.05
C ALA A 443 -18.85 -14.69 -0.51
N LEU A 444 -19.33 -14.57 -1.75
CA LEU A 444 -19.66 -13.29 -2.39
C LEU A 444 -20.76 -12.50 -1.65
N GLU A 445 -21.55 -13.15 -0.81
CA GLU A 445 -22.58 -12.52 0.01
C GLU A 445 -22.03 -11.88 1.30
N GLU A 446 -20.89 -12.37 1.80
CA GLU A 446 -20.42 -12.06 3.16
C GLU A 446 -20.02 -10.59 3.37
N PRO A 447 -19.40 -9.86 2.42
CA PRO A 447 -19.13 -8.44 2.61
C PRO A 447 -20.39 -7.62 2.88
N VAL A 448 -21.46 -7.79 2.09
CA VAL A 448 -22.75 -7.11 2.33
C VAL A 448 -23.36 -7.54 3.66
N ARG A 449 -23.32 -8.85 3.96
CA ARG A 449 -23.84 -9.40 5.22
C ARG A 449 -23.15 -8.75 6.42
N GLN A 450 -21.82 -8.61 6.37
CA GLN A 450 -21.05 -8.02 7.44
C GLN A 450 -21.32 -6.51 7.58
N ILE A 451 -21.44 -5.79 6.45
CA ILE A 451 -21.77 -4.35 6.44
C ILE A 451 -23.16 -4.13 7.09
N ALA A 452 -24.15 -4.94 6.71
CA ALA A 452 -25.49 -4.88 7.28
C ALA A 452 -25.46 -5.18 8.80
N HIS A 453 -24.73 -6.23 9.20
CA HIS A 453 -24.57 -6.60 10.61
C HIS A 453 -23.93 -5.47 11.43
N ASN A 454 -22.86 -4.88 10.96
CA ASN A 454 -22.19 -3.76 11.64
C ASN A 454 -23.09 -2.53 11.75
N ALA A 455 -24.05 -2.39 10.85
CA ALA A 455 -25.06 -1.33 10.87
C ALA A 455 -26.30 -1.64 11.73
N GLY A 456 -26.38 -2.85 12.30
CA GLY A 456 -27.49 -3.27 13.17
C GLY A 456 -28.68 -3.87 12.41
N TYR A 457 -28.46 -4.31 11.17
CA TYR A 457 -29.48 -4.95 10.32
C TYR A 457 -29.23 -6.45 10.16
N GLU A 458 -30.32 -7.21 9.93
CA GLU A 458 -30.22 -8.64 9.67
C GLU A 458 -29.69 -8.89 8.23
N GLY A 459 -28.44 -9.34 8.14
CA GLY A 459 -27.74 -9.50 6.87
C GLY A 459 -28.41 -10.47 5.91
N SER A 460 -29.09 -11.52 6.42
CA SER A 460 -29.80 -12.51 5.59
C SER A 460 -30.97 -11.88 4.83
N ILE A 461 -31.70 -10.96 5.47
CA ILE A 461 -32.81 -10.22 4.85
C ILE A 461 -32.29 -9.28 3.78
N VAL A 462 -31.18 -8.59 4.07
CA VAL A 462 -30.55 -7.67 3.11
C VAL A 462 -30.08 -8.43 1.87
N ILE A 463 -29.43 -9.57 2.03
CA ILE A 463 -28.95 -10.42 0.92
C ILE A 463 -30.10 -10.95 0.09
N ASP A 464 -31.16 -11.47 0.71
CA ASP A 464 -32.31 -12.01 -0.02
C ASP A 464 -32.96 -10.93 -0.90
N ARG A 465 -33.15 -9.75 -0.36
CA ARG A 465 -33.68 -8.62 -1.13
C ARG A 465 -32.72 -8.18 -2.24
N LEU A 466 -31.42 -8.12 -1.96
CA LEU A 466 -30.41 -7.69 -2.94
C LEU A 466 -30.32 -8.62 -4.15
N LYS A 467 -30.44 -9.94 -3.96
CA LYS A 467 -30.46 -10.93 -5.03
C LYS A 467 -31.62 -10.77 -6.01
N ASN A 468 -32.70 -10.15 -5.55
CA ASN A 468 -33.93 -9.94 -6.34
C ASN A 468 -34.07 -8.46 -6.79
N ALA A 469 -33.11 -7.59 -6.46
CA ALA A 469 -33.11 -6.19 -6.84
C ALA A 469 -32.60 -6.00 -8.29
N GLU A 470 -32.92 -4.85 -8.87
CA GLU A 470 -32.33 -4.43 -10.14
C GLU A 470 -30.82 -4.22 -10.03
N LEU A 471 -30.09 -4.47 -11.11
CA LEU A 471 -28.65 -4.30 -11.17
C LEU A 471 -28.26 -2.86 -10.75
N GLY A 472 -27.30 -2.73 -9.83
CA GLY A 472 -26.88 -1.45 -9.29
C GLY A 472 -27.70 -0.93 -8.11
N THR A 473 -28.86 -1.51 -7.81
CA THR A 473 -29.62 -1.22 -6.60
C THR A 473 -28.99 -1.94 -5.41
N GLY A 474 -28.73 -1.23 -4.33
CA GLY A 474 -28.10 -1.77 -3.13
C GLY A 474 -28.65 -1.18 -1.83
N PHE A 475 -28.12 -1.67 -0.72
CA PHE A 475 -28.49 -1.26 0.63
C PHE A 475 -27.52 -0.22 1.16
N ASN A 476 -27.99 1.02 1.37
CA ASN A 476 -27.24 2.05 2.06
C ASN A 476 -27.26 1.79 3.57
N ALA A 477 -26.23 1.18 4.08
CA ALA A 477 -26.13 0.82 5.49
C ALA A 477 -26.00 2.04 6.44
N ALA A 478 -25.67 3.22 5.92
CA ALA A 478 -25.64 4.45 6.72
C ALA A 478 -27.05 4.93 7.08
N THR A 479 -27.98 4.93 6.11
CA THR A 479 -29.35 5.42 6.25
C THR A 479 -30.40 4.32 6.47
N GLY A 480 -30.13 3.08 6.02
CA GLY A 480 -31.07 1.97 6.01
C GLY A 480 -31.98 1.93 4.77
N GLU A 481 -31.69 2.74 3.77
CA GLU A 481 -32.47 2.86 2.55
C GLU A 481 -31.96 2.00 1.41
N TRP A 482 -32.85 1.69 0.45
CA TRP A 482 -32.49 1.02 -0.78
C TRP A 482 -32.37 2.06 -1.90
N VAL A 483 -31.21 2.13 -2.52
CA VAL A 483 -30.86 3.19 -3.47
C VAL A 483 -30.15 2.60 -4.68
N ASN A 484 -30.16 3.35 -5.80
CA ASN A 484 -29.17 3.12 -6.85
C ASN A 484 -27.81 3.54 -6.32
N MET A 485 -26.91 2.57 -6.15
CA MET A 485 -25.62 2.78 -5.48
C MET A 485 -24.72 3.77 -6.23
N ILE A 486 -24.73 3.73 -7.56
CA ILE A 486 -23.95 4.65 -8.41
C ILE A 486 -24.47 6.08 -8.27
N GLU A 487 -25.79 6.28 -8.40
CA GLU A 487 -26.41 7.60 -8.29
C GLU A 487 -26.29 8.18 -6.88
N ALA A 488 -26.31 7.32 -5.86
CA ALA A 488 -26.12 7.71 -4.46
C ALA A 488 -24.62 7.95 -4.11
N GLY A 489 -23.68 7.79 -5.07
CA GLY A 489 -22.27 7.96 -4.85
C GLY A 489 -21.62 6.86 -4.00
N ILE A 490 -22.32 5.74 -3.74
CA ILE A 490 -21.79 4.59 -2.99
C ILE A 490 -21.15 3.61 -4.00
N ILE A 491 -19.85 3.80 -4.22
CA ILE A 491 -19.11 3.17 -5.31
C ILE A 491 -17.81 2.57 -4.80
N ASP A 492 -17.40 1.45 -5.39
CA ASP A 492 -16.13 0.78 -5.11
C ASP A 492 -15.28 0.70 -6.38
N PRO A 493 -13.95 0.85 -6.30
CA PRO A 493 -13.07 0.59 -7.44
C PRO A 493 -13.10 -0.88 -7.82
N VAL A 494 -13.17 -1.18 -9.12
CA VAL A 494 -13.14 -2.57 -9.63
C VAL A 494 -11.85 -3.27 -9.20
N LYS A 495 -10.71 -2.58 -9.32
CA LYS A 495 -9.39 -3.11 -8.92
C LYS A 495 -9.37 -3.57 -7.46
N VAL A 496 -10.00 -2.82 -6.56
CA VAL A 496 -10.12 -3.16 -5.13
C VAL A 496 -10.95 -4.44 -4.95
N SER A 497 -12.17 -4.45 -5.50
CA SER A 497 -13.10 -5.57 -5.31
C SER A 497 -12.58 -6.89 -5.91
N ARG A 498 -11.98 -6.84 -7.13
CA ARG A 498 -11.43 -8.03 -7.78
C ARG A 498 -10.18 -8.55 -7.10
N SER A 499 -9.27 -7.64 -6.67
CA SER A 499 -8.02 -8.03 -5.99
C SER A 499 -8.33 -8.67 -4.64
N ALA A 500 -9.28 -8.11 -3.88
CA ALA A 500 -9.74 -8.69 -2.63
C ALA A 500 -10.25 -10.13 -2.83
N LEU A 501 -11.08 -10.37 -3.85
CA LEU A 501 -11.62 -11.70 -4.16
C LEU A 501 -10.53 -12.68 -4.61
N GLN A 502 -9.62 -12.25 -5.50
CA GLN A 502 -8.55 -13.09 -6.03
C GLN A 502 -7.55 -13.50 -4.93
N ASN A 503 -7.11 -12.57 -4.11
CA ASN A 503 -6.16 -12.83 -3.03
C ASN A 503 -6.79 -13.71 -1.94
N ALA A 504 -8.05 -13.45 -1.58
CA ALA A 504 -8.80 -14.27 -0.64
C ALA A 504 -8.92 -15.73 -1.12
N ALA A 505 -9.33 -15.93 -2.37
CA ALA A 505 -9.50 -17.26 -2.95
C ALA A 505 -8.17 -18.03 -3.07
N SER A 506 -7.09 -17.35 -3.43
CA SER A 506 -5.75 -17.93 -3.53
C SER A 506 -5.31 -18.55 -2.21
N VAL A 507 -5.31 -17.79 -1.13
CA VAL A 507 -4.86 -18.27 0.18
C VAL A 507 -5.86 -19.23 0.81
N ALA A 508 -7.17 -18.98 0.70
CA ALA A 508 -8.18 -19.90 1.19
C ALA A 508 -8.07 -21.29 0.54
N SER A 509 -7.81 -21.36 -0.77
CA SER A 509 -7.59 -22.61 -1.49
C SER A 509 -6.37 -23.39 -0.97
N LEU A 510 -5.28 -22.69 -0.60
CA LEU A 510 -4.10 -23.31 0.01
C LEU A 510 -4.42 -23.87 1.40
N ILE A 511 -5.17 -23.16 2.22
CA ILE A 511 -5.61 -23.63 3.54
C ILE A 511 -6.48 -24.90 3.38
N LEU A 512 -7.42 -24.92 2.44
CA LEU A 512 -8.30 -26.06 2.20
C LEU A 512 -7.54 -27.31 1.69
N THR A 513 -6.43 -27.14 0.98
CA THR A 513 -5.60 -28.23 0.45
C THR A 513 -4.49 -28.64 1.42
N THR A 514 -4.35 -27.99 2.56
CA THR A 514 -3.33 -28.31 3.57
C THR A 514 -3.66 -29.61 4.30
N GLU A 515 -2.70 -30.55 4.37
CA GLU A 515 -2.82 -31.82 5.08
C GLU A 515 -1.95 -31.88 6.33
N ALA A 516 -0.81 -31.21 6.34
CA ALA A 516 0.08 -31.18 7.48
C ALA A 516 0.60 -29.76 7.75
N VAL A 517 0.76 -29.42 9.02
CA VAL A 517 1.33 -28.15 9.48
C VAL A 517 2.49 -28.43 10.42
N VAL A 518 3.63 -27.77 10.19
CA VAL A 518 4.88 -27.99 10.91
C VAL A 518 5.27 -26.71 11.65
N ALA A 519 5.30 -26.75 12.97
CA ALA A 519 5.70 -25.65 13.84
C ALA A 519 7.04 -25.93 14.54
N ASN A 520 7.69 -24.90 15.03
CA ASN A 520 8.81 -25.04 15.95
C ASN A 520 8.26 -25.39 17.33
N LYS A 521 8.88 -26.37 18.03
CA LYS A 521 8.58 -26.56 19.45
C LYS A 521 9.11 -25.38 20.25
N PRO A 522 8.31 -24.85 21.19
CA PRO A 522 8.82 -23.87 22.15
C PRO A 522 10.06 -24.44 22.87
N GLU A 523 11.13 -23.66 22.94
CA GLU A 523 12.25 -24.04 23.77
C GLU A 523 11.82 -23.89 25.23
N PRO A 524 12.09 -24.91 26.09
CA PRO A 524 11.83 -24.75 27.52
C PRO A 524 12.64 -23.55 28.01
N VAL A 525 11.97 -22.59 28.61
CA VAL A 525 12.63 -21.46 29.27
C VAL A 525 13.58 -22.07 30.31
N ALA A 526 14.89 -21.91 30.09
CA ALA A 526 15.88 -22.36 31.07
C ALA A 526 15.54 -21.65 32.39
N PRO A 527 15.40 -22.39 33.50
CA PRO A 527 15.15 -21.78 34.80
C PRO A 527 16.24 -20.74 35.04
N ALA A 528 15.82 -19.54 35.44
CA ALA A 528 16.77 -18.48 35.81
C ALA A 528 17.80 -19.06 36.78
N PRO A 529 19.12 -18.85 36.61
CA PRO A 529 20.13 -19.35 37.51
C PRO A 529 19.73 -18.94 38.93
N ALA A 530 19.59 -19.91 39.82
CA ALA A 530 19.28 -19.63 41.20
C ALA A 530 20.33 -18.67 41.72
N MET A 531 19.92 -17.49 42.19
CA MET A 531 20.84 -16.55 42.84
C MET A 531 21.50 -17.30 44.00
N ASP A 532 22.83 -17.37 43.94
CA ASP A 532 23.64 -17.99 44.97
C ASP A 532 23.39 -17.23 46.28
N PRO A 533 22.86 -17.88 47.35
CA PRO A 533 22.62 -17.21 48.62
C PRO A 533 23.87 -16.59 49.24
N SER A 534 25.07 -16.95 48.76
CA SER A 534 26.35 -16.44 49.27
C SER A 534 26.62 -14.97 48.87
N MET A 535 25.86 -14.40 47.92
CA MET A 535 25.99 -12.98 47.54
C MET A 535 25.11 -12.00 48.36
N MET A 536 24.31 -12.50 49.29
CA MET A 536 23.49 -11.69 50.21
C MET A 536 24.13 -11.47 51.60
N GLY A 537 25.40 -11.75 51.75
CA GLY A 537 26.13 -11.51 52.99
C GLY A 537 27.17 -10.42 52.84
N GLY A 538 26.79 -9.15 53.13
CA GLY A 538 27.75 -8.10 53.23
C GLY A 538 27.15 -6.69 53.18
N TYR A 539 26.47 -6.27 54.21
CA TYR A 539 26.54 -5.04 54.99
C TYR A 539 25.39 -4.94 55.95
#